data_3c9d0dc4f2544d91c70ed7bf01b169e3
#
_entry.id   3c9d0dc4f2544d91c70ed7bf01b169e3
#
_cell.length_a   1.000
_cell.length_b   1.000
_cell.length_c   1.000
_cell.angle_alpha   90.00
_cell.angle_beta   90.00
_cell.angle_gamma   90.00
#
_symmetry.space_group_name_H-M   'P 1'
#
loop_
_entity.id
_entity.type
_entity.pdbx_description
1 polymer ?
#
loop_
_entity_poly.entity_id
_entity_poly.type
_entity_poly.pdbx_seq_one_letter_code
_entity_poly.pdbx_strand_id
1 'polypeptide(L)'
;MDRKFIISIDGASSTGKSTLARKISNLLKFIHIDSGAMYRAVTLFAKNNHLLSNNLVDKKVLIKLLPNIKVDFVKNNIHLNGMDVSKDVRDENISNFVSKVAEIPEVRSFLVTKQRNFTINHNVVMDGRDIGSVVFPDADIKFFLHADLNIRVERRYNELKSLNSNICKEEVKLNIIQRDYTDSNRQDSPLIVPENAISIDVSEFDINSLFEFMMKKIHSRLSH
;
A
#
# COMPACT_ATOMS: atom_id res chain seq x y z
N MET A 1 -6.57 28.12 4.96
CA MET A 1 -7.19 26.83 4.60
C MET A 1 -7.00 25.88 5.77
N ASP A 2 -8.05 25.25 6.26
CA ASP A 2 -7.92 24.33 7.39
C ASP A 2 -7.06 23.14 6.97
N ARG A 3 -6.08 22.79 7.83
CA ARG A 3 -5.23 21.61 7.64
C ARG A 3 -6.10 20.36 7.52
N LYS A 4 -5.83 19.52 6.53
CA LYS A 4 -6.56 18.27 6.32
C LYS A 4 -6.05 17.19 7.26
N PHE A 5 -6.97 16.38 7.77
CA PHE A 5 -6.65 15.28 8.67
C PHE A 5 -6.11 14.07 7.91
N ILE A 6 -4.98 13.55 8.34
CA ILE A 6 -4.26 12.46 7.69
C ILE A 6 -4.10 11.29 8.63
N ILE A 7 -4.59 10.13 8.20
CA ILE A 7 -4.41 8.85 8.89
C ILE A 7 -3.47 7.99 8.06
N SER A 8 -2.32 7.61 8.60
CA SER A 8 -1.41 6.66 7.97
C SER A 8 -1.55 5.26 8.59
N ILE A 9 -1.51 4.22 7.73
CA ILE A 9 -1.54 2.82 8.16
C ILE A 9 -0.43 2.07 7.44
N ASP A 10 0.69 1.87 8.12
CA ASP A 10 1.84 1.16 7.58
C ASP A 10 1.96 -0.27 8.13
N GLY A 11 2.79 -1.08 7.51
CA GLY A 11 3.09 -2.43 7.99
C GLY A 11 3.36 -3.44 6.88
N ALA A 12 3.73 -4.66 7.26
CA ALA A 12 4.10 -5.74 6.37
C ALA A 12 2.95 -6.21 5.45
N SER A 13 3.25 -7.05 4.48
CA SER A 13 2.25 -7.65 3.58
C SER A 13 1.22 -8.47 4.36
N SER A 14 -0.05 -8.42 3.93
CA SER A 14 -1.16 -9.27 4.44
C SER A 14 -1.49 -9.07 5.93
N THR A 15 -1.25 -7.88 6.49
CA THR A 15 -1.66 -7.50 7.86
C THR A 15 -3.08 -6.92 7.93
N GLY A 16 -3.79 -6.79 6.80
CA GLY A 16 -5.16 -6.27 6.76
C GLY A 16 -5.30 -4.74 6.61
N LYS A 17 -4.18 -4.02 6.38
CA LYS A 17 -4.15 -2.55 6.24
C LYS A 17 -5.22 -1.98 5.32
N SER A 18 -5.25 -2.42 4.07
CA SER A 18 -6.14 -1.85 3.05
C SER A 18 -7.62 -2.11 3.36
N THR A 19 -7.93 -3.24 4.02
CA THR A 19 -9.30 -3.53 4.50
C THR A 19 -9.71 -2.55 5.58
N LEU A 20 -8.83 -2.31 6.56
CA LEU A 20 -9.07 -1.37 7.66
C LEU A 20 -9.13 0.07 7.15
N ALA A 21 -8.17 0.47 6.30
CA ALA A 21 -8.15 1.80 5.69
C ALA A 21 -9.46 2.11 4.97
N ARG A 22 -9.99 1.17 4.19
CA ARG A 22 -11.27 1.30 3.50
C ARG A 22 -12.45 1.39 4.47
N LYS A 23 -12.50 0.56 5.53
CA LYS A 23 -13.56 0.64 6.54
C LYS A 23 -13.55 1.99 7.27
N ILE A 24 -12.36 2.45 7.69
CA ILE A 24 -12.17 3.73 8.38
C ILE A 24 -12.56 4.90 7.46
N SER A 25 -12.06 4.92 6.22
CA SER A 25 -12.36 6.00 5.27
C SER A 25 -13.85 6.10 4.94
N ASN A 26 -14.53 4.96 4.77
CA ASN A 26 -15.98 4.94 4.53
C ASN A 26 -16.76 5.52 5.70
N LEU A 27 -16.41 5.14 6.94
CA LEU A 27 -17.09 5.64 8.13
C LEU A 27 -16.87 7.15 8.34
N LEU A 28 -15.64 7.61 8.17
CA LEU A 28 -15.28 9.01 8.35
C LEU A 28 -15.58 9.89 7.13
N LYS A 29 -15.99 9.30 6.01
CA LYS A 29 -16.12 9.98 4.70
C LYS A 29 -14.84 10.67 4.24
N PHE A 30 -13.70 10.04 4.54
CA PHE A 30 -12.37 10.43 4.07
C PHE A 30 -12.05 9.73 2.75
N ILE A 31 -11.08 10.24 2.00
CA ILE A 31 -10.59 9.53 0.82
C ILE A 31 -9.64 8.40 1.25
N HIS A 32 -9.85 7.20 0.73
CA HIS A 32 -8.91 6.09 0.88
C HIS A 32 -7.91 6.08 -0.28
N ILE A 33 -6.62 6.03 0.04
CA ILE A 33 -5.53 5.90 -0.91
C ILE A 33 -4.73 4.64 -0.59
N ASP A 34 -4.86 3.63 -1.44
CA ASP A 34 -4.00 2.43 -1.43
C ASP A 34 -2.70 2.77 -2.19
N SER A 35 -1.64 3.14 -1.45
CA SER A 35 -0.36 3.46 -2.08
C SER A 35 0.23 2.25 -2.82
N GLY A 36 0.02 1.04 -2.31
CA GLY A 36 0.45 -0.19 -2.97
C GLY A 36 -0.21 -0.37 -4.35
N ALA A 37 -1.47 0.03 -4.50
CA ALA A 37 -2.14 0.02 -5.81
C ALA A 37 -1.50 1.01 -6.79
N MET A 38 -0.97 2.16 -6.32
CA MET A 38 -0.25 3.11 -7.18
C MET A 38 1.05 2.51 -7.73
N TYR A 39 1.86 1.85 -6.88
CA TYR A 39 3.07 1.14 -7.34
C TYR A 39 2.73 0.00 -8.29
N ARG A 40 1.64 -0.72 -8.04
CA ARG A 40 1.16 -1.77 -8.95
C ARG A 40 0.68 -1.22 -10.29
N ALA A 41 0.08 -0.04 -10.33
CA ALA A 41 -0.31 0.63 -11.58
C ALA A 41 0.93 1.00 -12.41
N VAL A 42 2.00 1.51 -11.80
CA VAL A 42 3.28 1.74 -12.49
C VAL A 42 3.89 0.41 -12.97
N THR A 43 3.79 -0.65 -12.17
CA THR A 43 4.26 -1.99 -12.57
C THR A 43 3.46 -2.54 -13.76
N LEU A 44 2.14 -2.35 -13.76
CA LEU A 44 1.28 -2.71 -14.90
C LEU A 44 1.66 -1.92 -16.16
N PHE A 45 1.91 -0.63 -16.03
CA PHE A 45 2.43 0.18 -17.13
C PHE A 45 3.75 -0.38 -17.67
N ALA A 46 4.69 -0.74 -16.81
CA ALA A 46 5.95 -1.36 -17.21
C ALA A 46 5.72 -2.71 -17.92
N LYS A 47 4.80 -3.55 -17.42
CA LYS A 47 4.40 -4.82 -18.07
C LYS A 47 3.86 -4.57 -19.47
N ASN A 48 2.92 -3.64 -19.63
CA ASN A 48 2.27 -3.32 -20.91
C ASN A 48 3.24 -2.72 -21.95
N ASN A 49 4.35 -2.15 -21.49
CA ASN A 49 5.43 -1.64 -22.35
C ASN A 49 6.61 -2.60 -22.48
N HIS A 50 6.45 -3.89 -22.12
CA HIS A 50 7.47 -4.94 -22.21
C HIS A 50 8.77 -4.63 -21.47
N LEU A 51 8.71 -3.88 -20.37
CA LEU A 51 9.87 -3.50 -19.55
C LEU A 51 10.20 -4.52 -18.45
N LEU A 52 9.41 -5.59 -18.35
CA LEU A 52 9.57 -6.64 -17.34
C LEU A 52 9.97 -7.94 -18.04
N SER A 53 11.17 -8.44 -17.76
CA SER A 53 11.67 -9.69 -18.32
C SER A 53 12.65 -10.37 -17.37
N ASN A 54 12.72 -11.70 -17.39
CA ASN A 54 13.71 -12.47 -16.62
C ASN A 54 13.87 -12.01 -15.17
N ASN A 55 12.75 -11.72 -14.51
CA ASN A 55 12.72 -11.18 -13.15
C ASN A 55 13.45 -9.82 -12.97
N LEU A 56 13.66 -9.05 -14.04
CA LEU A 56 14.29 -7.74 -14.07
C LEU A 56 13.32 -6.68 -14.59
N VAL A 57 13.60 -5.42 -14.21
CA VAL A 57 12.88 -4.22 -14.68
C VAL A 57 13.85 -3.37 -15.50
N ASP A 58 13.48 -2.98 -16.71
CA ASP A 58 14.23 -1.95 -17.45
C ASP A 58 14.02 -0.58 -16.80
N LYS A 59 14.84 -0.32 -15.76
CA LYS A 59 14.76 0.91 -14.97
C LYS A 59 14.99 2.15 -15.82
N LYS A 60 15.96 2.11 -16.78
CA LYS A 60 16.33 3.28 -17.60
C LYS A 60 15.17 3.72 -18.47
N VAL A 61 14.48 2.78 -19.11
CA VAL A 61 13.34 3.09 -19.99
C VAL A 61 12.13 3.48 -19.13
N LEU A 62 11.84 2.77 -18.03
CA LEU A 62 10.74 3.11 -17.14
C LEU A 62 10.84 4.55 -16.61
N ILE A 63 12.03 4.97 -16.16
CA ILE A 63 12.27 6.33 -15.66
C ILE A 63 11.95 7.38 -16.74
N LYS A 64 12.39 7.17 -17.98
CA LYS A 64 12.09 8.06 -19.11
C LYS A 64 10.60 8.17 -19.41
N LEU A 65 9.84 7.12 -19.14
CA LEU A 65 8.40 7.06 -19.41
C LEU A 65 7.53 7.55 -18.25
N LEU A 66 8.09 7.80 -17.04
CA LEU A 66 7.32 8.30 -15.89
C LEU A 66 6.45 9.54 -16.19
N PRO A 67 6.91 10.53 -16.97
CA PRO A 67 6.07 11.70 -17.33
C PRO A 67 4.78 11.34 -18.08
N ASN A 68 4.74 10.18 -18.74
CA ASN A 68 3.59 9.70 -19.50
C ASN A 68 2.60 8.90 -18.62
N ILE A 69 2.91 8.71 -17.34
CA ILE A 69 2.09 7.92 -16.43
C ILE A 69 1.17 8.85 -15.63
N LYS A 70 -0.13 8.65 -15.76
CA LYS A 70 -1.14 9.27 -14.89
C LYS A 70 -1.74 8.20 -14.01
N VAL A 71 -1.54 8.33 -12.69
CA VAL A 71 -2.13 7.45 -11.69
C VAL A 71 -3.07 8.28 -10.85
N ASP A 72 -4.35 7.89 -10.80
CA ASP A 72 -5.40 8.59 -10.09
C ASP A 72 -6.35 7.61 -9.38
N PHE A 73 -7.15 8.12 -8.45
CA PHE A 73 -8.25 7.38 -7.82
C PHE A 73 -9.59 8.03 -8.20
N VAL A 74 -10.50 7.23 -8.73
CA VAL A 74 -11.88 7.63 -9.02
C VAL A 74 -12.81 6.72 -8.24
N LYS A 75 -13.57 7.26 -7.29
CA LYS A 75 -14.47 6.48 -6.41
C LYS A 75 -13.76 5.28 -5.74
N ASN A 76 -12.56 5.50 -5.22
CA ASN A 76 -11.69 4.47 -4.60
C ASN A 76 -11.12 3.40 -5.56
N ASN A 77 -11.35 3.51 -6.86
CA ASN A 77 -10.76 2.66 -7.89
C ASN A 77 -9.48 3.28 -8.43
N ILE A 78 -8.44 2.46 -8.59
CA ILE A 78 -7.17 2.92 -9.18
C ILE A 78 -7.29 3.01 -10.70
N HIS A 79 -6.89 4.16 -11.24
CA HIS A 79 -6.88 4.44 -12.67
C HIS A 79 -5.45 4.66 -13.17
N LEU A 80 -5.14 4.06 -14.31
CA LEU A 80 -3.89 4.27 -15.05
C LEU A 80 -4.22 4.88 -16.40
N ASN A 81 -3.72 6.09 -16.66
CA ASN A 81 -3.96 6.83 -17.91
C ASN A 81 -5.46 6.92 -18.26
N GLY A 82 -6.32 7.11 -17.26
CA GLY A 82 -7.77 7.25 -17.40
C GLY A 82 -8.56 5.94 -17.43
N MET A 83 -7.90 4.79 -17.47
CA MET A 83 -8.58 3.48 -17.45
C MET A 83 -8.61 2.89 -16.03
N ASP A 84 -9.75 2.34 -15.61
CA ASP A 84 -9.86 1.57 -14.36
C ASP A 84 -9.04 0.27 -14.47
N VAL A 85 -8.01 0.15 -13.66
CA VAL A 85 -7.11 -1.00 -13.62
C VAL A 85 -7.18 -1.76 -12.28
N SER A 86 -8.25 -1.56 -11.51
CA SER A 86 -8.39 -2.11 -10.14
C SER A 86 -8.33 -3.64 -10.09
N LYS A 87 -8.70 -4.32 -11.16
CA LYS A 87 -8.56 -5.78 -11.29
C LYS A 87 -7.15 -6.16 -11.75
N ASP A 88 -6.64 -5.48 -12.78
CA ASP A 88 -5.37 -5.82 -13.42
C ASP A 88 -4.17 -5.66 -12.49
N VAL A 89 -4.20 -4.65 -11.62
CA VAL A 89 -3.12 -4.43 -10.63
C VAL A 89 -3.03 -5.52 -9.55
N ARG A 90 -4.02 -6.42 -9.48
CA ARG A 90 -4.03 -7.56 -8.54
C ARG A 90 -3.49 -8.85 -9.13
N ASP A 91 -3.15 -8.84 -10.42
CA ASP A 91 -2.51 -9.96 -11.11
C ASP A 91 -1.23 -10.41 -10.37
N GLU A 92 -1.00 -11.71 -10.35
CA GLU A 92 0.14 -12.32 -9.66
C GLU A 92 1.47 -11.86 -10.25
N ASN A 93 1.56 -11.74 -11.58
CA ASN A 93 2.75 -11.23 -12.25
C ASN A 93 3.08 -9.79 -11.79
N ILE A 94 2.07 -8.94 -11.58
CA ILE A 94 2.29 -7.60 -11.02
C ILE A 94 2.82 -7.71 -9.59
N SER A 95 2.29 -8.64 -8.79
CA SER A 95 2.74 -8.86 -7.40
C SER A 95 4.21 -9.27 -7.30
N ASN A 96 4.74 -9.99 -8.29
CA ASN A 96 6.13 -10.45 -8.32
C ASN A 96 7.14 -9.34 -8.66
N PHE A 97 6.70 -8.30 -9.37
CA PHE A 97 7.56 -7.19 -9.79
C PHE A 97 7.39 -5.91 -8.98
N VAL A 98 6.27 -5.74 -8.28
CA VAL A 98 5.94 -4.47 -7.62
C VAL A 98 7.00 -4.00 -6.63
N SER A 99 7.61 -4.89 -5.85
CA SER A 99 8.68 -4.50 -4.91
C SER A 99 9.92 -3.98 -5.64
N LYS A 100 10.29 -4.60 -6.77
CA LYS A 100 11.41 -4.15 -7.61
C LYS A 100 11.17 -2.79 -8.26
N VAL A 101 9.94 -2.53 -8.69
CA VAL A 101 9.54 -1.20 -9.20
C VAL A 101 9.55 -0.18 -8.07
N ALA A 102 9.14 -0.58 -6.85
CA ALA A 102 9.14 0.28 -5.68
C ALA A 102 10.54 0.56 -5.08
N GLU A 103 11.58 -0.17 -5.50
CA GLU A 103 12.98 0.15 -5.18
C GLU A 103 13.56 1.29 -6.03
N ILE A 104 12.94 1.67 -7.13
CA ILE A 104 13.44 2.69 -8.05
C ILE A 104 13.18 4.08 -7.44
N PRO A 105 14.24 4.87 -7.09
CA PRO A 105 14.07 6.15 -6.40
C PRO A 105 13.19 7.15 -7.16
N GLU A 106 13.32 7.19 -8.49
CA GLU A 106 12.56 8.09 -9.35
C GLU A 106 11.07 7.73 -9.36
N VAL A 107 10.72 6.43 -9.34
CA VAL A 107 9.34 5.97 -9.23
C VAL A 107 8.77 6.37 -7.87
N ARG A 108 9.57 6.25 -6.80
CA ARG A 108 9.16 6.67 -5.46
C ARG A 108 8.90 8.16 -5.41
N SER A 109 9.86 8.98 -5.84
CA SER A 109 9.71 10.44 -5.85
C SER A 109 8.47 10.89 -6.65
N PHE A 110 8.25 10.28 -7.81
CA PHE A 110 7.08 10.52 -8.65
C PHE A 110 5.77 10.19 -7.89
N LEU A 111 5.67 9.01 -7.27
CA LEU A 111 4.46 8.59 -6.57
C LEU A 111 4.25 9.33 -5.24
N VAL A 112 5.30 9.61 -4.46
CA VAL A 112 5.20 10.39 -3.21
C VAL A 112 4.63 11.78 -3.49
N THR A 113 5.08 12.45 -4.56
CA THR A 113 4.52 13.73 -4.98
C THR A 113 3.02 13.64 -5.25
N LYS A 114 2.58 12.60 -5.98
CA LYS A 114 1.16 12.37 -6.24
C LYS A 114 0.36 12.06 -4.97
N GLN A 115 0.91 11.24 -4.08
CA GLN A 115 0.29 10.89 -2.80
C GLN A 115 0.05 12.14 -1.95
N ARG A 116 1.03 13.04 -1.85
CA ARG A 116 0.90 14.30 -1.11
C ARG A 116 -0.16 15.23 -1.70
N ASN A 117 -0.31 15.25 -3.01
CA ASN A 117 -1.30 16.09 -3.68
C ASN A 117 -2.76 15.75 -3.29
N PHE A 118 -3.05 14.50 -2.92
CA PHE A 118 -4.40 14.14 -2.48
C PHE A 118 -4.82 14.84 -1.18
N THR A 119 -3.87 15.20 -0.30
CA THR A 119 -4.18 15.86 0.97
C THR A 119 -4.42 17.36 0.85
N ILE A 120 -4.18 17.98 -0.30
CA ILE A 120 -4.39 19.43 -0.49
C ILE A 120 -5.85 19.80 -0.22
N ASN A 121 -6.79 18.98 -0.70
CA ASN A 121 -8.21 19.27 -0.64
C ASN A 121 -9.03 18.31 0.22
N HIS A 122 -8.43 17.21 0.70
CA HIS A 122 -9.18 16.11 1.30
C HIS A 122 -8.54 15.59 2.59
N ASN A 123 -9.38 15.19 3.53
CA ASN A 123 -8.97 14.31 4.62
C ASN A 123 -8.72 12.91 4.04
N VAL A 124 -7.65 12.24 4.47
CA VAL A 124 -7.15 11.03 3.83
C VAL A 124 -6.88 9.93 4.84
N VAL A 125 -7.25 8.69 4.48
CA VAL A 125 -6.70 7.47 5.07
C VAL A 125 -5.81 6.83 4.01
N MET A 126 -4.51 6.75 4.27
CA MET A 126 -3.56 6.15 3.33
C MET A 126 -2.88 4.94 3.94
N ASP A 127 -2.86 3.84 3.21
CA ASP A 127 -2.13 2.65 3.63
C ASP A 127 -0.94 2.33 2.72
N GLY A 128 0.12 1.80 3.34
CA GLY A 128 1.36 1.51 2.62
C GLY A 128 2.44 0.84 3.44
N ARG A 129 3.71 1.29 3.24
CA ARG A 129 4.92 0.80 3.90
C ARG A 129 5.71 1.91 4.60
N ASP A 130 5.56 3.12 4.12
CA ASP A 130 6.36 4.29 4.48
C ASP A 130 5.52 5.57 4.52
N ILE A 131 4.22 5.42 4.73
CA ILE A 131 3.30 6.55 4.72
C ILE A 131 3.59 7.47 5.90
N GLY A 132 3.66 6.92 7.11
CA GLY A 132 3.92 7.69 8.33
C GLY A 132 5.39 8.02 8.57
N SER A 133 6.33 7.39 7.83
CA SER A 133 7.77 7.69 7.98
C SER A 133 8.29 8.65 6.91
N VAL A 134 7.75 8.62 5.68
CA VAL A 134 8.27 9.38 4.53
C VAL A 134 7.22 10.24 3.86
N VAL A 135 6.04 9.68 3.55
CA VAL A 135 5.02 10.43 2.79
C VAL A 135 4.40 11.53 3.64
N PHE A 136 3.95 11.18 4.85
CA PHE A 136 3.35 12.08 5.83
C PHE A 136 3.96 11.88 7.22
N PRO A 137 5.20 12.32 7.44
CA PRO A 137 5.84 12.23 8.76
C PRO A 137 5.07 13.01 9.85
N ASP A 138 4.27 13.99 9.45
CA ASP A 138 3.42 14.79 10.32
C ASP A 138 1.93 14.37 10.26
N ALA A 139 1.61 13.12 9.89
CA ALA A 139 0.24 12.62 9.91
C ALA A 139 -0.36 12.73 11.32
N ASP A 140 -1.67 13.08 11.39
CA ASP A 140 -2.37 13.34 12.66
C ASP A 140 -2.44 12.09 13.54
N ILE A 141 -2.54 10.91 12.91
CA ILE A 141 -2.41 9.63 13.59
C ILE A 141 -1.72 8.60 12.68
N LYS A 142 -0.82 7.84 13.25
CA LYS A 142 -0.04 6.82 12.55
C LYS A 142 -0.27 5.47 13.22
N PHE A 143 -0.58 4.46 12.42
CA PHE A 143 -0.67 3.07 12.82
C PHE A 143 0.40 2.26 12.10
N PHE A 144 1.03 1.33 12.81
CA PHE A 144 1.93 0.34 12.25
C PHE A 144 1.42 -1.06 12.58
N LEU A 145 1.00 -1.82 11.57
CA LEU A 145 0.42 -3.15 11.75
C LEU A 145 1.46 -4.24 11.44
N HIS A 146 1.66 -5.14 12.38
CA HIS A 146 2.48 -6.33 12.20
C HIS A 146 1.72 -7.59 12.63
N ALA A 147 2.13 -8.74 12.15
CA ALA A 147 1.58 -10.03 12.53
C ALA A 147 2.59 -11.14 12.26
N ASP A 148 2.43 -12.30 12.93
CA ASP A 148 3.21 -13.50 12.66
C ASP A 148 3.14 -13.88 11.16
N LEU A 149 4.28 -14.38 10.64
CA LEU A 149 4.39 -14.74 9.22
C LEU A 149 3.36 -15.79 8.82
N ASN A 150 3.12 -16.82 9.66
CA ASN A 150 2.22 -17.90 9.29
C ASN A 150 0.77 -17.41 9.19
N ILE A 151 0.36 -16.48 10.06
CA ILE A 151 -0.96 -15.85 10.01
C ILE A 151 -1.13 -15.04 8.72
N ARG A 152 -0.10 -14.27 8.33
CA ARG A 152 -0.10 -13.49 7.09
C ARG A 152 -0.13 -14.37 5.83
N VAL A 153 0.60 -15.49 5.87
CA VAL A 153 0.57 -16.51 4.81
C VAL A 153 -0.82 -17.11 4.69
N GLU A 154 -1.43 -17.49 5.81
CA GLU A 154 -2.78 -18.09 5.81
C GLU A 154 -3.82 -17.11 5.25
N ARG A 155 -3.81 -15.86 5.73
CA ARG A 155 -4.71 -14.79 5.23
C ARG A 155 -4.55 -14.61 3.71
N ARG A 156 -3.31 -14.54 3.22
CA ARG A 156 -3.04 -14.34 1.80
C ARG A 156 -3.38 -15.57 0.95
N TYR A 157 -3.08 -16.75 1.46
CA TYR A 157 -3.44 -17.99 0.78
C TYR A 157 -4.95 -18.11 0.61
N ASN A 158 -5.73 -17.86 1.64
CA ASN A 158 -7.18 -17.92 1.58
C ASN A 158 -7.77 -16.85 0.62
N GLU A 159 -7.20 -15.64 0.61
CA GLU A 159 -7.56 -14.59 -0.36
C GLU A 159 -7.32 -15.05 -1.81
N LEU A 160 -6.14 -15.59 -2.12
CA LEU A 160 -5.79 -16.03 -3.47
C LEU A 160 -6.53 -17.28 -3.89
N LYS A 161 -6.74 -18.23 -2.99
CA LYS A 161 -7.47 -19.47 -3.25
C LYS A 161 -8.92 -19.22 -3.67
N SER A 162 -9.54 -18.17 -3.13
CA SER A 162 -10.89 -17.77 -3.57
C SER A 162 -10.95 -17.25 -5.01
N LEU A 163 -9.80 -16.85 -5.58
CA LEU A 163 -9.67 -16.33 -6.95
C LEU A 163 -9.09 -17.38 -7.92
N ASN A 164 -8.23 -18.26 -7.42
CA ASN A 164 -7.55 -19.31 -8.19
C ASN A 164 -7.35 -20.56 -7.32
N SER A 165 -7.98 -21.67 -7.68
CA SER A 165 -7.94 -22.92 -6.92
C SER A 165 -6.57 -23.61 -6.90
N ASN A 166 -5.67 -23.29 -7.85
CA ASN A 166 -4.37 -23.96 -8.03
C ASN A 166 -3.19 -23.27 -7.33
N ILE A 167 -3.47 -22.38 -6.38
CA ILE A 167 -2.43 -21.66 -5.63
C ILE A 167 -1.70 -22.59 -4.66
N CYS A 168 -0.37 -22.56 -4.68
CA CYS A 168 0.48 -23.28 -3.73
C CYS A 168 0.79 -22.40 -2.51
N LYS A 169 0.53 -22.92 -1.30
CA LYS A 169 0.76 -22.17 -0.06
C LYS A 169 2.23 -21.82 0.16
N GLU A 170 3.15 -22.70 -0.23
CA GLU A 170 4.59 -22.45 -0.11
C GLU A 170 5.04 -21.33 -1.06
N GLU A 171 4.49 -21.23 -2.26
CA GLU A 171 4.79 -20.10 -3.16
C GLU A 171 4.30 -18.77 -2.58
N VAL A 172 3.10 -18.76 -1.97
CA VAL A 172 2.58 -17.58 -1.25
C VAL A 172 3.50 -17.18 -0.11
N LYS A 173 4.01 -18.14 0.66
CA LYS A 173 4.94 -17.91 1.77
C LYS A 173 6.25 -17.29 1.27
N LEU A 174 6.85 -17.89 0.23
CA LEU A 174 8.09 -17.37 -0.36
C LEU A 174 7.91 -15.95 -0.91
N ASN A 175 6.78 -15.67 -1.56
CA ASN A 175 6.47 -14.33 -2.06
C ASN A 175 6.36 -13.30 -0.92
N ILE A 176 5.69 -13.65 0.19
CA ILE A 176 5.58 -12.76 1.36
C ILE A 176 6.96 -12.48 1.96
N ILE A 177 7.77 -13.53 2.19
CA ILE A 177 9.13 -13.40 2.74
C ILE A 177 10.00 -12.49 1.85
N GLN A 178 9.99 -12.75 0.54
CA GLN A 178 10.79 -11.96 -0.42
C GLN A 178 10.36 -10.49 -0.43
N ARG A 179 9.07 -10.21 -0.38
CA ARG A 179 8.54 -8.85 -0.36
C ARG A 179 8.90 -8.12 0.93
N ASP A 180 8.70 -8.77 2.08
CA ASP A 180 9.01 -8.18 3.38
C ASP A 180 10.53 -7.90 3.48
N TYR A 181 11.36 -8.81 2.98
CA TYR A 181 12.81 -8.59 2.90
C TYR A 181 13.14 -7.37 2.03
N THR A 182 12.59 -7.29 0.84
CA THR A 182 12.80 -6.17 -0.07
C THR A 182 12.30 -4.85 0.54
N ASP A 183 11.07 -4.84 1.08
CA ASP A 183 10.47 -3.63 1.66
C ASP A 183 11.27 -3.11 2.88
N SER A 184 11.86 -4.00 3.68
CA SER A 184 12.63 -3.64 4.88
C SER A 184 14.09 -3.27 4.61
N ASN A 185 14.69 -3.78 3.52
CA ASN A 185 16.12 -3.60 3.24
C ASN A 185 16.43 -2.65 2.07
N ARG A 186 15.40 -2.07 1.43
CA ARG A 186 15.63 -1.08 0.37
C ARG A 186 16.30 0.17 0.93
N GLN A 187 17.18 0.79 0.13
CA GLN A 187 17.91 2.00 0.52
C GLN A 187 17.00 3.19 0.77
N ASP A 188 15.99 3.36 -0.13
CA ASP A 188 15.05 4.48 -0.05
C ASP A 188 13.77 4.05 0.65
N SER A 189 13.43 4.76 1.73
CA SER A 189 12.17 4.61 2.46
C SER A 189 11.89 3.16 2.88
N PRO A 190 12.76 2.49 3.64
CA PRO A 190 12.53 1.14 4.12
C PRO A 190 11.25 1.07 4.98
N LEU A 191 10.67 -0.12 5.07
CA LEU A 191 9.59 -0.40 6.00
C LEU A 191 10.14 -0.36 7.44
N ILE A 192 9.85 0.71 8.14
CA ILE A 192 10.20 0.93 9.56
C ILE A 192 8.97 1.35 10.34
N VAL A 193 8.99 1.19 11.66
CA VAL A 193 7.96 1.75 12.53
C VAL A 193 8.12 3.27 12.54
N PRO A 194 7.12 4.06 12.07
CA PRO A 194 7.22 5.51 12.08
C PRO A 194 7.30 6.06 13.52
N GLU A 195 7.99 7.17 13.68
CA GLU A 195 7.99 7.88 14.96
C GLU A 195 6.57 8.25 15.40
N ASN A 196 6.26 8.05 16.68
CA ASN A 196 4.94 8.27 17.29
C ASN A 196 3.81 7.41 16.68
N ALA A 197 4.13 6.30 15.99
CA ALA A 197 3.12 5.39 15.50
C ALA A 197 2.61 4.46 16.60
N ILE A 198 1.31 4.19 16.57
CA ILE A 198 0.68 3.14 17.39
C ILE A 198 0.98 1.80 16.71
N SER A 199 1.93 1.05 17.27
CA SER A 199 2.28 -0.29 16.79
C SER A 199 1.28 -1.32 17.33
N ILE A 200 0.74 -2.16 16.46
CA ILE A 200 -0.30 -3.13 16.80
C ILE A 200 0.08 -4.49 16.24
N ASP A 201 0.22 -5.48 17.11
CA ASP A 201 0.25 -6.89 16.69
C ASP A 201 -1.19 -7.33 16.37
N VAL A 202 -1.44 -7.61 15.10
CA VAL A 202 -2.78 -7.99 14.63
C VAL A 202 -2.95 -9.51 14.51
N SER A 203 -2.06 -10.29 15.14
CA SER A 203 -2.09 -11.76 15.06
C SER A 203 -3.36 -12.34 15.67
N GLU A 204 -3.77 -11.82 16.80
CA GLU A 204 -4.93 -12.32 17.57
C GLU A 204 -6.20 -11.49 17.38
N PHE A 205 -6.13 -10.40 16.60
CA PHE A 205 -7.30 -9.57 16.34
C PHE A 205 -8.14 -10.13 15.18
N ASP A 206 -9.44 -10.17 15.37
CA ASP A 206 -10.38 -10.15 14.25
C ASP A 206 -10.50 -8.72 13.68
N ILE A 207 -11.01 -8.63 12.45
CA ILE A 207 -11.05 -7.37 11.72
C ILE A 207 -11.97 -6.31 12.37
N ASN A 208 -12.99 -6.72 13.12
CA ASN A 208 -13.95 -5.80 13.72
C ASN A 208 -13.42 -5.24 15.04
N SER A 209 -12.88 -6.08 15.91
CA SER A 209 -12.26 -5.64 17.17
C SER A 209 -11.05 -4.72 16.91
N LEU A 210 -10.24 -5.03 15.90
CA LEU A 210 -9.15 -4.16 15.48
C LEU A 210 -9.66 -2.82 14.94
N PHE A 211 -10.71 -2.84 14.13
CA PHE A 211 -11.34 -1.63 13.61
C PHE A 211 -11.86 -0.74 14.75
N GLU A 212 -12.57 -1.30 15.72
CA GLU A 212 -13.10 -0.56 16.88
C GLU A 212 -11.96 0.04 17.72
N PHE A 213 -10.89 -0.72 17.96
CA PHE A 213 -9.70 -0.23 18.66
C PHE A 213 -9.09 0.98 17.93
N MET A 214 -8.89 0.88 16.61
CA MET A 214 -8.33 1.97 15.82
C MET A 214 -9.26 3.18 15.82
N MET A 215 -10.58 2.99 15.67
CA MET A 215 -11.57 4.07 15.71
C MET A 215 -11.58 4.82 17.03
N LYS A 216 -11.45 4.13 18.16
CA LYS A 216 -11.33 4.77 19.48
C LYS A 216 -10.12 5.71 19.54
N LYS A 217 -8.97 5.30 18.97
CA LYS A 217 -7.77 6.15 18.91
C LYS A 217 -7.95 7.33 17.97
N ILE A 218 -8.61 7.12 16.82
CA ILE A 218 -8.87 8.19 15.85
C ILE A 218 -9.82 9.24 16.44
N HIS A 219 -10.93 8.81 17.06
CA HIS A 219 -11.89 9.75 17.67
C HIS A 219 -11.24 10.61 18.76
N SER A 220 -10.39 10.04 19.62
CA SER A 220 -9.66 10.82 20.62
C SER A 220 -8.75 11.88 20.00
N ARG A 221 -8.30 11.70 18.77
CA ARG A 221 -7.44 12.67 18.08
C ARG A 221 -8.22 13.69 17.25
N LEU A 222 -9.41 13.33 16.77
CA LEU A 222 -10.32 14.23 16.05
C LEU A 222 -11.00 15.25 16.99
N SER A 223 -11.08 14.95 18.30
CA SER A 223 -11.74 15.80 19.30
C SER A 223 -10.82 16.88 19.90
N HIS A 224 -9.57 16.90 19.48
CA HIS A 224 -8.54 17.90 19.88
C HIS A 224 -8.09 18.70 18.66
#